data_859fa423aff4ac4c12a1c6db7a72e6a8
#
_entry.id   859fa423aff4ac4c12a1c6db7a72e6a8
#
_cell.length_a   1.000
_cell.length_b   1.000
_cell.length_c   1.000
_cell.angle_alpha   90.00
_cell.angle_beta   90.00
_cell.angle_gamma   90.00
#
_symmetry.space_group_name_H-M   'P 1'
#
loop_
_entity.id
_entity.type
_entity.pdbx_description
1 polymer ?
#
loop_
_entity_poly.entity_id
_entity_poly.type
_entity_poly.pdbx_seq_one_letter_code
_entity_poly.pdbx_strand_id
1 'polypeptide(L)'
;EEFQAYDAEKINDNVKAAVSETKGEVVTYNGELIKAWFFSDGGGVTASSAEEGLSYNKTETPYIQSVEDPGAKLADNENNHWEADFTADEVKSALQAIGVKAPAEITSAEVSEYGASGRAVTLDFSGAKAGAVAFRLAIGSERMKSTLIEKIAVKDGALCIEGRGYGHGVG
;
A
#
# COMPACT_ATOMS: atom_id res chain seq x y z
N GLU A 1 5.29 14.32 -10.47
CA GLU A 1 6.74 14.24 -10.25
C GLU A 1 7.28 12.96 -10.88
N GLU A 2 8.39 13.05 -11.61
CA GLU A 2 9.00 11.90 -12.29
C GLU A 2 9.84 11.04 -11.33
N PHE A 3 10.33 11.63 -10.22
CA PHE A 3 11.20 10.96 -9.25
C PHE A 3 10.68 11.17 -7.83
N GLN A 4 10.36 10.07 -7.14
CA GLN A 4 9.77 10.11 -5.80
C GLN A 4 10.81 10.11 -4.66
N ALA A 5 12.02 9.65 -4.89
CA ALA A 5 12.98 9.39 -3.82
C ALA A 5 14.42 9.78 -4.20
N TYR A 6 14.59 10.97 -4.77
CA TYR A 6 15.93 11.49 -5.05
C TYR A 6 16.45 12.29 -3.85
N ASP A 7 17.59 11.89 -3.30
CA ASP A 7 18.31 12.59 -2.24
C ASP A 7 19.78 12.74 -2.63
N ALA A 8 20.16 13.94 -3.01
CA ALA A 8 21.52 14.24 -3.47
C ALA A 8 22.58 14.01 -2.37
N GLU A 9 22.22 14.16 -1.10
CA GLU A 9 23.14 14.00 0.03
C GLU A 9 23.48 12.53 0.32
N LYS A 10 22.64 11.60 -0.14
CA LYS A 10 22.84 10.15 0.00
C LYS A 10 23.62 9.51 -1.15
N ILE A 11 24.01 10.30 -2.16
CA ILE A 11 24.79 9.79 -3.29
C ILE A 11 26.24 9.54 -2.85
N ASN A 12 26.58 8.28 -2.65
CA ASN A 12 27.92 7.81 -2.35
C ASN A 12 28.54 7.08 -3.54
N ASP A 13 29.78 6.60 -3.39
CA ASP A 13 30.50 5.95 -4.49
C ASP A 13 29.86 4.62 -4.94
N ASN A 14 29.21 3.88 -4.03
CA ASN A 14 28.49 2.66 -4.39
C ASN A 14 27.27 2.98 -5.28
N VAL A 15 26.52 4.04 -4.96
CA VAL A 15 25.40 4.50 -5.81
C VAL A 15 25.90 4.92 -7.19
N LYS A 16 27.01 5.70 -7.25
CA LYS A 16 27.61 6.11 -8.53
C LYS A 16 28.09 4.92 -9.36
N ALA A 17 28.73 3.95 -8.72
CA ALA A 17 29.18 2.72 -9.38
C ALA A 17 27.98 1.93 -9.94
N ALA A 18 26.97 1.67 -9.13
CA ALA A 18 25.75 0.96 -9.57
C ALA A 18 25.06 1.64 -10.75
N VAL A 19 24.89 2.96 -10.71
CA VAL A 19 24.31 3.73 -11.84
C VAL A 19 25.18 3.65 -13.09
N SER A 20 26.52 3.67 -12.93
CA SER A 20 27.45 3.55 -14.06
C SER A 20 27.43 2.16 -14.70
N GLU A 21 27.38 1.12 -13.88
CA GLU A 21 27.37 -0.29 -14.31
C GLU A 21 26.07 -0.66 -15.02
N THR A 22 24.93 -0.10 -14.58
CA THR A 22 23.61 -0.38 -15.16
C THR A 22 23.16 0.66 -16.19
N LYS A 23 24.08 1.51 -16.64
CA LYS A 23 23.74 2.57 -17.59
C LYS A 23 23.20 2.04 -18.92
N GLY A 24 21.96 2.41 -19.21
CA GLY A 24 21.23 1.98 -20.41
C GLY A 24 20.54 0.62 -20.26
N GLU A 25 20.62 -0.04 -19.10
CA GLU A 25 19.84 -1.22 -18.81
C GLU A 25 18.43 -0.83 -18.39
N VAL A 26 17.44 -1.53 -18.92
CA VAL A 26 16.01 -1.32 -18.62
C VAL A 26 15.33 -2.68 -18.48
N VAL A 27 14.29 -2.72 -17.66
CA VAL A 27 13.46 -3.93 -17.52
C VAL A 27 12.37 -3.90 -18.58
N THR A 28 12.23 -5.02 -19.30
CA THR A 28 11.22 -5.18 -20.35
C THR A 28 10.39 -6.43 -20.13
N TYR A 29 9.17 -6.41 -20.66
CA TYR A 29 8.30 -7.57 -20.80
C TYR A 29 7.83 -7.68 -22.23
N ASN A 30 8.10 -8.83 -22.89
CA ASN A 30 7.84 -9.04 -24.32
C ASN A 30 8.44 -7.97 -25.25
N GLY A 31 9.60 -7.41 -24.87
CA GLY A 31 10.28 -6.36 -25.64
C GLY A 31 9.83 -4.94 -25.38
N GLU A 32 8.78 -4.73 -24.59
CA GLU A 32 8.27 -3.40 -24.21
C GLU A 32 8.73 -3.02 -22.81
N LEU A 33 8.92 -1.72 -22.56
CA LEU A 33 9.27 -1.21 -21.24
C LEU A 33 8.13 -1.49 -20.25
N ILE A 34 8.47 -1.99 -19.06
CA ILE A 34 7.51 -2.17 -17.99
C ILE A 34 7.21 -0.85 -17.25
N LYS A 35 6.10 -0.82 -16.52
CA LYS A 35 5.88 0.16 -15.45
C LYS A 35 6.57 -0.35 -14.19
N ALA A 36 7.75 0.19 -13.91
CA ALA A 36 8.57 -0.20 -12.77
C ALA A 36 8.16 0.62 -11.54
N TRP A 37 7.17 0.13 -10.79
CA TRP A 37 6.83 0.69 -9.49
C TRP A 37 7.77 0.16 -8.40
N PHE A 38 7.91 0.89 -7.33
CA PHE A 38 8.66 0.48 -6.15
C PHE A 38 7.93 0.92 -4.86
N PHE A 39 8.20 0.25 -3.77
CA PHE A 39 7.60 0.50 -2.47
C PHE A 39 8.65 0.37 -1.36
N SER A 40 8.34 0.84 -0.16
CA SER A 40 9.29 0.83 0.95
C SER A 40 9.46 -0.55 1.57
N ASP A 41 8.35 -1.27 1.81
CA ASP A 41 8.36 -2.57 2.48
C ASP A 41 7.14 -3.40 2.04
N GLY A 42 7.38 -4.62 1.53
CA GLY A 42 6.33 -5.52 1.06
C GLY A 42 5.51 -6.18 2.16
N GLY A 43 5.97 -6.11 3.42
CA GLY A 43 5.30 -6.78 4.53
C GLY A 43 5.38 -8.31 4.45
N GLY A 44 6.36 -8.85 3.74
CA GLY A 44 6.59 -10.29 3.56
C GLY A 44 5.95 -10.91 2.32
N VAL A 45 5.16 -10.14 1.56
CA VAL A 45 4.55 -10.57 0.29
C VAL A 45 4.24 -9.37 -0.59
N THR A 46 4.54 -9.43 -1.88
CA THR A 46 4.19 -8.38 -2.83
C THR A 46 2.72 -8.48 -3.26
N ALA A 47 2.18 -7.39 -3.81
CA ALA A 47 0.82 -7.39 -4.37
C ALA A 47 0.71 -8.33 -5.57
N SER A 48 -0.45 -8.94 -5.77
CA SER A 48 -0.68 -9.89 -6.86
C SER A 48 -0.91 -9.20 -8.21
N SER A 49 -1.23 -7.91 -8.19
CA SER A 49 -1.45 -7.09 -9.39
C SER A 49 -1.31 -5.61 -9.08
N ALA A 50 -1.15 -4.79 -10.12
CA ALA A 50 -1.19 -3.34 -10.00
C ALA A 50 -2.59 -2.83 -9.58
N GLU A 51 -3.65 -3.55 -9.92
CA GLU A 51 -5.00 -3.22 -9.46
C GLU A 51 -5.15 -3.43 -7.96
N GLU A 52 -4.67 -4.56 -7.42
CA GLU A 52 -4.74 -4.86 -5.99
C GLU A 52 -3.98 -3.83 -5.14
N GLY A 53 -2.76 -3.48 -5.52
CA GLY A 53 -1.92 -2.61 -4.69
C GLY A 53 -2.08 -1.12 -4.95
N LEU A 54 -2.45 -0.72 -6.17
CA LEU A 54 -2.50 0.68 -6.63
C LEU A 54 -3.87 1.12 -7.15
N SER A 55 -4.86 0.21 -7.23
CA SER A 55 -6.10 0.42 -7.99
C SER A 55 -5.82 0.85 -9.46
N TYR A 56 -4.71 0.34 -10.02
CA TYR A 56 -4.29 0.67 -11.37
C TYR A 56 -4.82 -0.36 -12.37
N ASN A 57 -5.66 0.09 -13.29
CA ASN A 57 -6.30 -0.74 -14.33
C ASN A 57 -6.25 -0.09 -15.73
N LYS A 58 -5.39 0.90 -15.96
CA LYS A 58 -5.31 1.63 -17.25
C LYS A 58 -4.68 0.80 -18.35
N THR A 59 -3.74 -0.09 -18.00
CA THR A 59 -3.10 -1.02 -18.93
C THR A 59 -2.86 -2.34 -18.20
N GLU A 60 -2.86 -3.45 -18.95
CA GLU A 60 -2.48 -4.75 -18.39
C GLU A 60 -1.03 -4.73 -17.95
N THR A 61 -0.76 -5.38 -16.82
CA THR A 61 0.58 -5.52 -16.21
C THR A 61 0.83 -6.96 -15.80
N PRO A 62 0.82 -7.92 -16.76
CA PRO A 62 0.88 -9.37 -16.45
C PRO A 62 2.21 -9.81 -15.83
N TYR A 63 3.22 -8.96 -15.85
CA TYR A 63 4.50 -9.18 -15.20
C TYR A 63 4.45 -8.90 -13.68
N ILE A 64 3.41 -8.23 -13.18
CA ILE A 64 3.21 -8.05 -11.73
C ILE A 64 2.57 -9.32 -11.18
N GLN A 65 3.29 -9.98 -10.28
CA GLN A 65 2.84 -11.19 -9.60
C GLN A 65 3.22 -11.14 -8.14
N SER A 66 2.42 -11.80 -7.30
CA SER A 66 2.76 -11.92 -5.88
C SER A 66 3.95 -12.85 -5.70
N VAL A 67 4.95 -12.36 -4.98
CA VAL A 67 6.12 -13.14 -4.56
C VAL A 67 6.34 -12.96 -3.07
N GLU A 68 6.93 -13.96 -2.42
CA GLU A 68 7.39 -13.81 -1.04
C GLU A 68 8.53 -12.79 -0.98
N ASP A 69 8.46 -11.90 0.01
CA ASP A 69 9.49 -10.93 0.34
C ASP A 69 10.18 -11.32 1.66
N PRO A 70 11.20 -12.21 1.61
CA PRO A 70 11.89 -12.63 2.82
C PRO A 70 12.69 -11.50 3.47
N GLY A 71 13.03 -10.45 2.72
CA GLY A 71 13.74 -9.28 3.22
C GLY A 71 12.98 -8.56 4.32
N ALA A 72 11.66 -8.47 4.19
CA ALA A 72 10.80 -7.87 5.21
C ALA A 72 10.90 -8.58 6.58
N LYS A 73 11.11 -9.90 6.59
CA LYS A 73 11.27 -10.68 7.83
C LYS A 73 12.66 -10.52 8.47
N LEU A 74 13.66 -10.18 7.66
CA LEU A 74 15.05 -10.01 8.11
C LEU A 74 15.32 -8.58 8.57
N ALA A 75 14.59 -7.63 8.04
CA ALA A 75 14.68 -6.24 8.44
C ALA A 75 13.92 -6.04 9.76
N ASP A 76 14.65 -5.82 10.85
CA ASP A 76 14.06 -5.38 12.12
C ASP A 76 13.72 -3.89 11.98
N ASN A 77 12.51 -3.60 11.49
CA ASN A 77 12.03 -2.24 11.27
C ASN A 77 10.57 -2.07 11.70
N GLU A 78 10.17 -0.84 11.90
CA GLU A 78 8.83 -0.45 12.35
C GLU A 78 7.70 -0.74 11.35
N ASN A 79 8.01 -1.23 10.14
CA ASN A 79 7.03 -1.59 9.14
C ASN A 79 6.62 -3.07 9.22
N ASN A 80 7.38 -3.90 9.95
CA ASN A 80 7.05 -5.30 10.18
C ASN A 80 5.74 -5.47 10.96
N HIS A 81 5.42 -4.48 11.80
CA HIS A 81 4.15 -4.36 12.48
C HIS A 81 3.89 -2.88 12.74
N TRP A 82 2.73 -2.39 12.33
CA TRP A 82 2.28 -1.03 12.60
C TRP A 82 0.86 -1.04 13.12
N GLU A 83 0.56 -0.07 13.96
CA GLU A 83 -0.77 0.18 14.52
C GLU A 83 -1.16 1.63 14.25
N ALA A 84 -2.44 1.86 13.99
CA ALA A 84 -2.97 3.19 13.79
C ALA A 84 -4.41 3.29 14.31
N ASP A 85 -4.67 4.34 15.07
CA ASP A 85 -5.99 4.68 15.56
C ASP A 85 -6.51 5.95 14.88
N PHE A 86 -7.75 5.94 14.47
CA PHE A 86 -8.40 7.05 13.79
C PHE A 86 -9.73 7.36 14.47
N THR A 87 -10.03 8.64 14.67
CA THR A 87 -11.33 9.08 15.18
C THR A 87 -12.43 8.82 14.15
N ALA A 88 -13.66 8.73 14.60
CA ALA A 88 -14.82 8.60 13.72
C ALA A 88 -14.92 9.75 12.70
N ASP A 89 -14.51 10.96 13.07
CA ASP A 89 -14.54 12.12 12.18
C ASP A 89 -13.44 12.04 11.09
N GLU A 90 -12.25 11.53 11.40
CA GLU A 90 -11.22 11.26 10.40
C GLU A 90 -11.70 10.21 9.40
N VAL A 91 -12.31 9.11 9.86
CA VAL A 91 -12.85 8.06 8.99
C VAL A 91 -13.97 8.60 8.10
N LYS A 92 -14.93 9.37 8.66
CA LYS A 92 -16.00 10.00 7.88
C LYS A 92 -15.45 10.96 6.82
N SER A 93 -14.46 11.76 7.19
CA SER A 93 -13.81 12.70 6.26
C SER A 93 -13.08 11.98 5.12
N ALA A 94 -12.37 10.88 5.43
CA ALA A 94 -11.71 10.06 4.42
C ALA A 94 -12.71 9.40 3.45
N LEU A 95 -13.83 8.84 3.98
CA LEU A 95 -14.90 8.28 3.14
C LEU A 95 -15.50 9.33 2.21
N GLN A 96 -15.79 10.53 2.72
CA GLN A 96 -16.32 11.64 1.92
C GLN A 96 -15.33 12.10 0.84
N ALA A 97 -14.03 12.16 1.16
CA ALA A 97 -13.00 12.56 0.22
C ALA A 97 -12.90 11.63 -1.01
N ILE A 98 -13.26 10.36 -0.84
CA ILE A 98 -13.30 9.35 -1.93
C ILE A 98 -14.70 9.14 -2.51
N GLY A 99 -15.66 10.02 -2.18
CA GLY A 99 -17.03 9.99 -2.72
C GLY A 99 -17.94 8.92 -2.10
N VAL A 100 -17.56 8.33 -0.97
CA VAL A 100 -18.38 7.35 -0.23
C VAL A 100 -19.21 8.08 0.81
N LYS A 101 -20.53 7.81 0.81
CA LYS A 101 -21.42 8.36 1.84
C LYS A 101 -21.11 7.73 3.20
N ALA A 102 -20.55 8.52 4.10
CA ALA A 102 -20.25 8.07 5.45
C ALA A 102 -21.54 7.76 6.22
N PRO A 103 -21.55 6.68 7.05
CA PRO A 103 -22.68 6.38 7.94
C PRO A 103 -22.79 7.43 9.06
N ALA A 104 -23.96 7.55 9.65
CA ALA A 104 -24.19 8.46 10.79
C ALA A 104 -23.25 8.12 11.96
N GLU A 105 -23.14 6.83 12.25
CA GLU A 105 -22.21 6.28 13.26
C GLU A 105 -21.38 5.15 12.65
N ILE A 106 -20.12 5.05 13.07
CA ILE A 106 -19.22 3.96 12.71
C ILE A 106 -19.08 3.06 13.93
N THR A 107 -19.80 1.96 13.92
CA THR A 107 -19.85 0.99 15.04
C THR A 107 -19.11 -0.30 14.73
N SER A 108 -18.80 -0.54 13.44
CA SER A 108 -18.05 -1.70 12.97
C SER A 108 -17.13 -1.32 11.82
N ALA A 109 -16.04 -2.05 11.70
CA ALA A 109 -15.13 -1.99 10.54
C ALA A 109 -14.57 -3.38 10.28
N GLU A 110 -14.51 -3.76 9.02
CA GLU A 110 -13.95 -5.05 8.59
C GLU A 110 -13.35 -4.96 7.19
N VAL A 111 -12.49 -5.92 6.85
CA VAL A 111 -12.10 -6.17 5.47
C VAL A 111 -13.17 -7.04 4.85
N SER A 112 -13.98 -6.49 3.94
CA SER A 112 -15.06 -7.23 3.27
C SER A 112 -14.59 -8.00 2.04
N GLU A 113 -13.39 -7.68 1.51
CA GLU A 113 -12.80 -8.38 0.37
C GLU A 113 -11.27 -8.32 0.46
N TYR A 114 -10.64 -9.49 0.27
CA TYR A 114 -9.20 -9.64 0.16
C TYR A 114 -8.78 -9.97 -1.27
N GLY A 115 -7.65 -9.44 -1.69
CA GLY A 115 -6.98 -9.83 -2.92
C GLY A 115 -6.13 -11.09 -2.74
N ALA A 116 -5.56 -11.56 -3.85
CA ALA A 116 -4.81 -12.83 -3.87
C ALA A 116 -3.52 -12.80 -3.03
N SER A 117 -2.94 -11.62 -2.78
CA SER A 117 -1.78 -11.47 -1.89
C SER A 117 -2.15 -11.34 -0.41
N GLY A 118 -3.44 -11.37 -0.07
CA GLY A 118 -3.96 -11.13 1.27
C GLY A 118 -4.10 -9.64 1.63
N ARG A 119 -3.87 -8.73 0.69
CA ARG A 119 -4.16 -7.30 0.88
C ARG A 119 -5.66 -7.06 0.88
N ALA A 120 -6.10 -6.12 1.71
CA ALA A 120 -7.46 -5.64 1.67
C ALA A 120 -7.72 -4.93 0.32
N VAL A 121 -8.80 -5.31 -0.35
CA VAL A 121 -9.33 -4.66 -1.56
C VAL A 121 -10.48 -3.75 -1.20
N THR A 122 -11.39 -4.23 -0.38
CA THR A 122 -12.57 -3.48 0.06
C THR A 122 -12.70 -3.52 1.59
N LEU A 123 -12.89 -2.34 2.16
CA LEU A 123 -13.21 -2.15 3.58
C LEU A 123 -14.71 -1.83 3.73
N ASP A 124 -15.32 -2.29 4.79
CA ASP A 124 -16.70 -1.97 5.16
C ASP A 124 -16.72 -1.25 6.52
N PHE A 125 -17.37 -0.10 6.56
CA PHE A 125 -17.54 0.73 7.75
C PHE A 125 -19.03 0.86 8.06
N SER A 126 -19.58 -0.04 8.87
CA SER A 126 -21.03 -0.04 9.22
C SER A 126 -21.93 -0.03 7.98
N GLY A 127 -21.57 -0.81 6.95
CA GLY A 127 -22.28 -0.91 5.66
C GLY A 127 -21.83 0.07 4.57
N ALA A 128 -20.92 1.02 4.87
CA ALA A 128 -20.31 1.87 3.87
C ALA A 128 -19.03 1.22 3.33
N LYS A 129 -19.07 0.77 2.08
CA LYS A 129 -17.94 0.10 1.41
C LYS A 129 -17.03 1.10 0.71
N ALA A 130 -15.72 0.93 0.91
CA ALA A 130 -14.68 1.76 0.34
C ALA A 130 -13.54 0.90 -0.21
N GLY A 131 -12.95 1.27 -1.36
CA GLY A 131 -11.71 0.66 -1.83
C GLY A 131 -10.57 0.93 -0.87
N ALA A 132 -9.86 -0.11 -0.43
CA ALA A 132 -8.84 0.00 0.61
C ALA A 132 -7.68 0.91 0.21
N VAL A 133 -7.25 0.90 -1.05
CA VAL A 133 -6.19 1.79 -1.57
C VAL A 133 -6.63 3.26 -1.51
N ALA A 134 -7.83 3.57 -1.99
CA ALA A 134 -8.37 4.94 -1.98
C ALA A 134 -8.56 5.44 -0.54
N PHE A 135 -9.11 4.60 0.33
CA PHE A 135 -9.29 4.93 1.74
C PHE A 135 -7.95 5.18 2.44
N ARG A 136 -6.94 4.31 2.23
CA ARG A 136 -5.59 4.48 2.76
C ARG A 136 -4.99 5.84 2.41
N LEU A 137 -5.11 6.24 1.15
CA LEU A 137 -4.58 7.53 0.68
C LEU A 137 -5.34 8.71 1.31
N ALA A 138 -6.64 8.58 1.50
CA ALA A 138 -7.47 9.64 2.07
C ALA A 138 -7.32 9.80 3.59
N ILE A 139 -7.09 8.69 4.33
CA ILE A 139 -6.94 8.70 5.79
C ILE A 139 -5.52 9.08 6.25
N GLY A 140 -4.53 8.99 5.35
CA GLY A 140 -3.11 9.27 5.62
C GLY A 140 -2.24 8.03 5.52
N SER A 141 -1.49 7.94 4.42
CA SER A 141 -0.70 6.76 4.07
C SER A 141 0.54 6.54 4.95
N GLU A 142 0.97 7.53 5.70
CA GLU A 142 2.03 7.43 6.70
C GLU A 142 1.56 6.80 8.02
N ARG A 143 0.25 6.83 8.31
CA ARG A 143 -0.36 6.18 9.48
C ARG A 143 -0.90 4.80 9.10
N MET A 144 -1.78 4.71 8.11
CA MET A 144 -2.19 3.44 7.50
C MET A 144 -1.15 3.06 6.44
N LYS A 145 -0.03 2.46 6.88
CA LYS A 145 1.16 2.28 6.05
C LYS A 145 0.96 1.39 4.82
N SER A 146 0.04 0.42 4.87
CA SER A 146 -0.25 -0.50 3.77
C SER A 146 -1.70 -0.98 3.79
N THR A 147 -2.08 -1.79 2.81
CA THR A 147 -3.36 -2.54 2.79
C THR A 147 -3.20 -4.00 3.25
N LEU A 148 -2.02 -4.42 3.73
CA LEU A 148 -1.83 -5.69 4.45
C LEU A 148 -2.31 -5.54 5.90
N ILE A 149 -3.62 -5.56 6.06
CA ILE A 149 -4.31 -5.41 7.35
C ILE A 149 -4.37 -6.76 8.05
N GLU A 150 -3.87 -6.83 9.28
CA GLU A 150 -3.93 -8.01 10.14
C GLU A 150 -5.15 -7.96 11.06
N LYS A 151 -5.48 -6.77 11.57
CA LYS A 151 -6.68 -6.54 12.37
C LYS A 151 -7.29 -5.17 12.03
N ILE A 152 -8.60 -5.13 12.10
CA ILE A 152 -9.37 -3.89 11.98
C ILE A 152 -10.60 -4.01 12.88
N ALA A 153 -10.84 -3.00 13.70
CA ALA A 153 -12.00 -2.97 14.61
C ALA A 153 -12.34 -1.54 14.99
N VAL A 154 -13.58 -1.35 15.46
CA VAL A 154 -13.97 -0.12 16.16
C VAL A 154 -13.98 -0.40 17.65
N LYS A 155 -13.21 0.38 18.43
CA LYS A 155 -13.13 0.29 19.88
C LYS A 155 -13.28 1.70 20.46
N ASP A 156 -14.16 1.84 21.43
CA ASP A 156 -14.41 3.13 22.13
C ASP A 156 -14.66 4.31 21.17
N GLY A 157 -15.30 4.04 20.02
CA GLY A 157 -15.60 5.06 19.00
C GLY A 157 -14.42 5.42 18.07
N ALA A 158 -13.28 4.77 18.22
CA ALA A 158 -12.13 4.92 17.32
C ALA A 158 -11.98 3.69 16.42
N LEU A 159 -11.52 3.90 15.19
CA LEU A 159 -11.10 2.85 14.29
C LEU A 159 -9.65 2.48 14.63
N CYS A 160 -9.42 1.23 15.02
CA CYS A 160 -8.09 0.69 15.29
C CYS A 160 -7.71 -0.28 14.17
N ILE A 161 -6.56 -0.08 13.55
CA ILE A 161 -6.02 -0.92 12.47
C ILE A 161 -4.61 -1.38 12.85
N GLU A 162 -4.35 -2.66 12.69
CA GLU A 162 -3.02 -3.26 12.78
C GLU A 162 -2.66 -3.86 11.41
N GLY A 163 -1.42 -3.74 11.00
CA GLY A 163 -0.95 -4.29 9.73
C GLY A 163 0.57 -4.34 9.62
N ARG A 164 1.06 -4.69 8.43
CA ARG A 164 2.49 -4.82 8.13
C ARG A 164 2.81 -4.32 6.72
N GLY A 165 4.10 -3.98 6.52
CA GLY A 165 4.57 -3.39 5.27
C GLY A 165 4.32 -1.89 5.16
N TYR A 166 4.99 -1.23 4.21
CA TYR A 166 4.82 0.19 3.92
C TYR A 166 4.84 0.47 2.42
N GLY A 167 3.74 0.95 1.91
CA GLY A 167 3.52 1.25 0.51
C GLY A 167 2.48 0.36 -0.14
N HIS A 168 2.44 0.39 -1.46
CA HIS A 168 1.45 -0.35 -2.25
C HIS A 168 1.81 -1.82 -2.49
N GLY A 169 3.08 -2.18 -2.32
CA GLY A 169 3.57 -3.55 -2.51
C GLY A 169 3.64 -4.04 -3.96
N VAL A 170 3.47 -3.16 -4.96
CA VAL A 170 3.60 -3.50 -6.39
C VAL A 170 5.03 -3.25 -6.82
N GLY A 171 5.73 -4.30 -7.28
CA GLY A 171 7.12 -4.23 -7.74
C GLY A 171 7.63 -5.57 -8.22
#